data_f66af9bac8a8b366f1e8a0bcd5769615
#
_entry.id   f66af9bac8a8b366f1e8a0bcd5769615
#
_cell.length_a   1.000
_cell.length_b   1.000
_cell.length_c   1.000
_cell.angle_alpha   90.00
_cell.angle_beta   90.00
_cell.angle_gamma   90.00
#
_symmetry.space_group_name_H-M   'P 1'
#
loop_
_entity.id
_entity.type
_entity.pdbx_description
1 polymer ?
#
loop_
_entity_poly.entity_id
_entity_poly.type
_entity_poly.pdbx_seq_one_letter_code
_entity_poly.pdbx_strand_id
1 'polypeptide(L)'
;MKTLTKPNTHARAFYVNDSGNLAVNPGVEIEDIPGAAEIIVPKVLAKGTDYLLVEKAGKLRAEAAPYDEDFVTEHAAGGFHVGLDGKIVEASIWDAAFRPSAPDPRGMVLVGDTFWVDIYLTGANAFTEGTSRAGAVIADGDNPPLVGPGIRAERFNFWTARDLLAAHGKQLLSAAEFELAAIGVVENQSAGKDPKKTGHIKGLRSTVGVEQVTGCMWTWSRDIRPSGWIAILGGXSA
;
A
#
# COMPACT_ATOMS: atom_id res chain seq x y z
N MET A 1 11.92 -5.03 15.16
CA MET A 1 10.54 -5.60 15.16
C MET A 1 10.43 -6.70 16.21
N LYS A 2 9.24 -6.90 16.75
CA LYS A 2 8.97 -7.99 17.70
C LYS A 2 9.04 -9.35 17.01
N THR A 3 9.46 -10.36 17.75
CA THR A 3 9.47 -11.74 17.28
C THR A 3 8.06 -12.32 17.41
N LEU A 4 7.57 -12.94 16.33
CA LEU A 4 6.28 -13.62 16.33
C LEU A 4 6.47 -15.09 16.00
N THR A 5 5.73 -15.96 16.70
CA THR A 5 5.63 -17.37 16.38
C THR A 5 4.19 -17.64 15.92
N LYS A 6 4.04 -18.29 14.76
CA LYS A 6 2.74 -18.54 14.17
C LYS A 6 2.53 -20.04 14.01
N PRO A 7 1.25 -20.51 14.00
CA PRO A 7 0.96 -21.94 13.78
C PRO A 7 1.58 -22.50 12.49
N ASN A 8 1.69 -21.65 11.46
CA ASN A 8 2.43 -21.98 10.23
C ASN A 8 2.91 -20.69 9.60
N THR A 9 3.86 -20.79 8.68
CA THR A 9 4.52 -19.63 8.09
C THR A 9 3.60 -18.76 7.23
N HIS A 10 2.49 -19.32 6.75
CA HIS A 10 1.53 -18.59 5.92
C HIS A 10 0.36 -18.03 6.72
N ALA A 11 0.23 -18.37 8.00
CA ALA A 11 -0.85 -17.86 8.83
C ALA A 11 -0.68 -16.33 9.02
N ARG A 12 -1.78 -15.63 8.96
CA ARG A 12 -1.78 -14.19 9.30
C ARG A 12 -1.79 -14.06 10.82
N ALA A 13 -0.97 -13.18 11.35
CA ALA A 13 -0.96 -12.94 12.80
C ALA A 13 -2.18 -12.13 13.23
N PHE A 14 -2.62 -11.20 12.38
CA PHE A 14 -3.71 -10.28 12.69
C PHE A 14 -4.79 -10.31 11.61
N TYR A 15 -6.03 -10.06 12.02
CA TYR A 15 -7.17 -10.05 11.09
C TYR A 15 -8.26 -9.10 11.62
N VAL A 16 -9.19 -8.74 10.75
CA VAL A 16 -10.36 -7.97 11.14
C VAL A 16 -11.51 -8.95 11.37
N ASN A 17 -12.07 -8.96 12.56
CA ASN A 17 -13.16 -9.87 12.91
C ASN A 17 -14.51 -9.38 12.38
N ASP A 18 -15.57 -10.16 12.58
CA ASP A 18 -16.91 -9.84 12.08
C ASP A 18 -17.47 -8.53 12.62
N SER A 19 -16.95 -8.06 13.76
CA SER A 19 -17.36 -6.78 14.35
C SER A 19 -16.54 -5.61 13.81
N GLY A 20 -15.60 -5.87 12.90
CA GLY A 20 -14.74 -4.84 12.32
C GLY A 20 -13.55 -4.48 13.20
N ASN A 21 -13.29 -5.24 14.25
CA ASN A 21 -12.17 -5.00 15.17
C ASN A 21 -10.95 -5.81 14.78
N LEU A 22 -9.78 -5.24 15.03
CA LEU A 22 -8.52 -5.95 14.79
C LEU A 22 -8.29 -6.96 15.90
N ALA A 23 -7.92 -8.19 15.53
CA ALA A 23 -7.75 -9.30 16.47
C ALA A 23 -6.49 -10.11 16.13
N VAL A 24 -5.99 -10.85 17.11
CA VAL A 24 -4.84 -11.75 16.95
C VAL A 24 -5.37 -13.16 16.65
N ASN A 25 -4.84 -13.79 15.62
CA ASN A 25 -5.24 -15.16 15.27
C ASN A 25 -4.84 -16.16 16.37
N PRO A 26 -5.69 -17.15 16.62
CA PRO A 26 -5.37 -18.19 17.60
C PRO A 26 -4.03 -18.87 17.31
N GLY A 27 -3.25 -19.14 18.35
CA GLY A 27 -1.97 -19.82 18.20
C GLY A 27 -0.80 -18.90 17.89
N VAL A 28 -1.05 -17.61 17.68
CA VAL A 28 0.02 -16.64 17.47
C VAL A 28 0.58 -16.23 18.84
N GLU A 29 1.91 -16.29 18.96
CA GLU A 29 2.62 -15.82 20.17
C GLU A 29 3.48 -14.63 19.79
N ILE A 30 3.47 -13.60 20.60
CA ILE A 30 4.18 -12.35 20.34
C ILE A 30 5.14 -12.07 21.50
N GLU A 31 6.39 -11.79 21.17
CA GLU A 31 7.42 -11.47 22.14
C GLU A 31 6.96 -10.36 23.11
N ASP A 32 7.15 -10.62 24.40
CA ASP A 32 6.80 -9.71 25.51
C ASP A 32 5.29 -9.50 25.72
N ILE A 33 4.44 -10.26 25.03
CA ILE A 33 2.98 -10.14 25.21
C ILE A 33 2.45 -11.50 25.66
N PRO A 34 2.15 -11.67 26.96
CA PRO A 34 1.67 -12.95 27.45
C PRO A 34 0.21 -13.24 27.08
N GLY A 35 -0.06 -14.48 26.75
CA GLY A 35 -1.42 -14.95 26.51
C GLY A 35 -2.02 -14.41 25.21
N ALA A 36 -3.36 -14.39 25.16
CA ALA A 36 -4.08 -13.85 24.02
C ALA A 36 -3.96 -12.32 24.01
N ALA A 37 -3.30 -11.78 23.00
CA ALA A 37 -3.04 -10.36 22.93
C ALA A 37 -4.32 -9.55 22.67
N GLU A 38 -4.56 -8.55 23.48
CA GLU A 38 -5.58 -7.55 23.21
C GLU A 38 -4.94 -6.44 22.39
N ILE A 39 -5.62 -5.99 21.33
CA ILE A 39 -5.13 -4.88 20.50
C ILE A 39 -5.94 -3.64 20.85
N ILE A 40 -5.25 -2.60 21.33
CA ILE A 40 -5.87 -1.32 21.66
C ILE A 40 -5.80 -0.43 20.43
N VAL A 41 -6.95 -0.10 19.89
CA VAL A 41 -7.08 0.69 18.65
C VAL A 41 -7.78 2.01 18.98
N PRO A 42 -7.32 3.14 18.44
CA PRO A 42 -8.02 4.42 18.65
C PRO A 42 -9.50 4.31 18.25
N LYS A 43 -10.35 5.01 18.98
CA LYS A 43 -11.79 4.98 18.75
C LYS A 43 -12.16 5.45 17.33
N VAL A 44 -11.40 6.42 16.81
CA VAL A 44 -11.55 6.90 15.44
C VAL A 44 -10.19 6.75 14.73
N LEU A 45 -10.16 5.99 13.64
CA LEU A 45 -8.96 5.81 12.83
C LEU A 45 -8.90 6.90 11.77
N ALA A 46 -7.73 7.51 11.60
CA ALA A 46 -7.53 8.55 10.60
C ALA A 46 -7.52 7.96 9.20
N LYS A 47 -8.34 8.50 8.31
CA LYS A 47 -8.44 8.04 6.91
C LYS A 47 -7.13 8.27 6.17
N GLY A 48 -6.76 7.32 5.32
CA GLY A 48 -5.57 7.41 4.50
C GLY A 48 -4.26 7.32 5.28
N THR A 49 -4.29 6.76 6.48
CA THR A 49 -3.16 6.73 7.42
C THR A 49 -2.76 5.30 7.71
N ASP A 50 -1.46 5.07 7.86
CA ASP A 50 -0.93 3.79 8.30
C ASP A 50 -0.74 3.80 9.82
N TYR A 51 -0.92 2.63 10.42
CA TYR A 51 -0.75 2.40 11.85
C TYR A 51 0.22 1.25 12.08
N LEU A 52 1.09 1.41 13.07
CA LEU A 52 1.93 0.32 13.57
C LEU A 52 1.27 -0.29 14.82
N LEU A 53 1.39 -1.60 14.95
CA LEU A 53 0.99 -2.31 16.17
C LEU A 53 2.23 -2.43 17.04
N VAL A 54 2.34 -1.57 18.04
CA VAL A 54 3.52 -1.49 18.90
C VAL A 54 3.23 -2.06 20.28
N GLU A 55 4.23 -2.75 20.83
CA GLU A 55 4.14 -3.27 22.19
C GLU A 55 4.47 -2.17 23.18
N LYS A 56 3.58 -1.95 24.14
CA LYS A 56 3.79 -1.06 25.27
C LYS A 56 3.14 -1.68 26.50
N ALA A 57 3.94 -1.92 27.55
CA ALA A 57 3.48 -2.46 28.82
C ALA A 57 2.71 -3.78 28.65
N GLY A 58 3.21 -4.66 27.80
CA GLY A 58 2.63 -5.99 27.58
C GLY A 58 1.36 -6.02 26.75
N LYS A 59 1.04 -4.93 26.06
CA LYS A 59 -0.14 -4.83 25.18
C LYS A 59 0.24 -4.29 23.82
N LEU A 60 -0.54 -4.64 22.79
CA LEU A 60 -0.40 -4.05 21.47
C LEU A 60 -1.26 -2.81 21.35
N ARG A 61 -0.68 -1.73 20.85
CA ARG A 61 -1.40 -0.48 20.58
C ARG A 61 -1.20 -0.08 19.13
N ALA A 62 -2.27 0.32 18.48
CA ALA A 62 -2.19 0.88 17.12
C ALA A 62 -1.81 2.35 17.25
N GLU A 63 -0.65 2.72 16.71
CA GLU A 63 -0.16 4.09 16.69
C GLU A 63 0.05 4.55 15.26
N ALA A 64 -0.35 5.78 14.95
CA ALA A 64 -0.23 6.32 13.60
C ALA A 64 1.24 6.37 13.19
N ALA A 65 1.51 6.00 11.93
CA ALA A 65 2.84 5.98 11.35
C ALA A 65 2.81 6.70 10.01
N PRO A 66 2.75 8.05 10.01
CA PRO A 66 2.69 8.82 8.78
C PRO A 66 3.87 8.54 7.86
N TYR A 67 3.65 8.57 6.56
CA TYR A 67 4.68 8.22 5.58
C TYR A 67 5.83 9.25 5.55
N ASP A 68 5.57 10.48 5.94
CA ASP A 68 6.60 11.52 6.00
C ASP A 68 7.48 11.44 7.26
N GLU A 69 7.29 10.42 8.09
CA GLU A 69 8.14 10.10 9.23
C GLU A 69 8.90 8.81 8.96
N ASP A 70 10.07 8.66 9.58
CA ASP A 70 10.87 7.45 9.45
C ASP A 70 10.06 6.21 9.87
N PHE A 71 10.25 5.13 9.13
CA PHE A 71 9.58 3.86 9.44
C PHE A 71 10.27 3.20 10.64
N VAL A 72 9.80 3.52 11.84
CA VAL A 72 10.38 3.02 13.10
C VAL A 72 9.65 1.76 13.51
N THR A 73 10.38 0.64 13.55
CA THR A 73 9.78 -0.67 13.81
C THR A 73 10.27 -1.34 15.11
N GLU A 74 11.01 -0.61 15.93
CA GLU A 74 11.70 -1.21 17.09
C GLU A 74 10.78 -2.07 17.96
N HIS A 75 9.59 -1.62 18.27
CA HIS A 75 8.65 -2.36 19.10
C HIS A 75 7.43 -2.86 18.33
N ALA A 76 7.49 -2.82 16.98
CA ALA A 76 6.35 -3.15 16.15
C ALA A 76 6.22 -4.66 15.95
N ALA A 77 5.00 -5.17 16.11
CA ALA A 77 4.63 -6.55 15.78
C ALA A 77 3.97 -6.63 14.41
N GLY A 78 3.48 -5.51 13.87
CA GLY A 78 2.81 -5.44 12.59
C GLY A 78 2.22 -4.07 12.35
N GLY A 79 1.28 -4.00 11.41
CA GLY A 79 0.61 -2.76 11.10
C GLY A 79 -0.50 -2.92 10.05
N PHE A 80 -1.12 -1.81 9.68
CA PHE A 80 -2.22 -1.81 8.71
C PHE A 80 -2.45 -0.39 8.18
N HIS A 81 -3.18 -0.30 7.07
CA HIS A 81 -3.60 0.96 6.46
C HIS A 81 -5.08 1.16 6.66
N VAL A 82 -5.49 2.40 6.89
CA VAL A 82 -6.90 2.80 6.98
C VAL A 82 -7.29 3.47 5.66
N GLY A 83 -8.28 2.92 5.00
CA GLY A 83 -8.75 3.44 3.72
C GLY A 83 -9.46 4.80 3.87
N LEU A 84 -9.77 5.39 2.73
CA LEU A 84 -10.47 6.69 2.72
C LEU A 84 -11.94 6.56 3.14
N ASP A 85 -12.44 5.33 3.29
CA ASP A 85 -13.74 5.04 3.89
C ASP A 85 -13.68 4.96 5.43
N GLY A 86 -12.48 5.08 6.00
CA GLY A 86 -12.29 5.00 7.45
C GLY A 86 -12.17 3.59 8.00
N LYS A 87 -12.14 2.58 7.12
CA LYS A 87 -12.04 1.17 7.52
C LYS A 87 -10.63 0.65 7.31
N ILE A 88 -10.26 -0.35 8.11
CA ILE A 88 -8.99 -1.07 7.91
C ILE A 88 -9.04 -1.77 6.55
N VAL A 89 -8.01 -1.57 5.73
CA VAL A 89 -7.85 -2.29 4.46
C VAL A 89 -7.26 -3.65 4.82
N GLU A 90 -8.07 -4.71 4.76
CA GLU A 90 -7.63 -6.02 5.27
C GLU A 90 -6.37 -6.54 4.60
N ALA A 91 -6.23 -6.35 3.29
CA ALA A 91 -5.04 -6.80 2.57
C ALA A 91 -3.79 -5.99 2.90
N SER A 92 -3.93 -4.87 3.62
CA SER A 92 -2.78 -4.07 4.07
C SER A 92 -2.18 -4.57 5.38
N ILE A 93 -2.88 -5.46 6.10
CA ILE A 93 -2.42 -5.94 7.40
C ILE A 93 -1.15 -6.78 7.20
N TRP A 94 -0.10 -6.41 7.91
CA TRP A 94 1.19 -7.11 7.87
C TRP A 94 1.64 -7.43 9.29
N ASP A 95 2.55 -8.39 9.41
CA ASP A 95 3.17 -8.71 10.69
C ASP A 95 4.68 -8.89 10.49
N ALA A 96 5.41 -8.86 11.60
CA ALA A 96 6.88 -8.90 11.57
C ALA A 96 7.45 -10.21 11.00
N ALA A 97 6.62 -11.26 10.92
CA ALA A 97 7.03 -12.56 10.36
C ALA A 97 6.39 -12.85 9.00
N PHE A 98 5.67 -11.88 8.42
CA PHE A 98 4.92 -12.13 7.17
C PHE A 98 5.88 -12.34 5.99
N ARG A 99 5.51 -13.30 5.13
CA ARG A 99 6.22 -13.56 3.88
C ARG A 99 5.21 -13.55 2.72
N PRO A 100 5.52 -12.87 1.61
CA PRO A 100 6.72 -12.07 1.38
C PRO A 100 6.74 -10.82 2.26
N SER A 101 7.92 -10.36 2.63
CA SER A 101 8.08 -9.13 3.41
C SER A 101 8.25 -7.93 2.47
N ALA A 102 8.02 -6.74 3.01
CA ALA A 102 8.31 -5.49 2.32
C ALA A 102 9.18 -4.62 3.24
N PRO A 103 10.17 -3.90 2.71
CA PRO A 103 11.01 -3.05 3.56
C PRO A 103 10.20 -2.00 4.32
N ASP A 104 9.17 -1.45 3.68
CA ASP A 104 8.25 -0.50 4.28
C ASP A 104 6.86 -0.79 3.70
N PRO A 105 5.99 -1.51 4.43
CA PRO A 105 4.68 -1.89 3.92
C PRO A 105 3.61 -0.79 4.02
N ARG A 106 3.96 0.39 4.53
CA ARG A 106 2.98 1.47 4.64
C ARG A 106 2.43 1.83 3.26
N GLY A 107 1.12 2.01 3.16
CA GLY A 107 0.45 2.35 1.91
C GLY A 107 0.42 1.21 0.89
N MET A 108 0.65 -0.04 1.31
CA MET A 108 0.68 -1.19 0.41
C MET A 108 -0.35 -2.24 0.81
N VAL A 109 -0.76 -3.07 -0.16
CA VAL A 109 -1.59 -4.25 0.07
C VAL A 109 -0.90 -5.49 -0.49
N LEU A 110 -1.16 -6.64 0.13
CA LEU A 110 -0.63 -7.92 -0.32
C LEU A 110 -1.63 -8.59 -1.26
N VAL A 111 -1.20 -8.89 -2.47
CA VAL A 111 -2.04 -9.50 -3.50
C VAL A 111 -1.73 -10.99 -3.59
N GLY A 112 -2.78 -11.82 -3.37
CA GLY A 112 -2.68 -13.27 -3.52
C GLY A 112 -1.59 -13.92 -2.69
N ASP A 113 -1.23 -13.33 -1.57
CA ASP A 113 -0.14 -13.78 -0.69
C ASP A 113 1.21 -13.90 -1.43
N THR A 114 1.39 -13.17 -2.54
CA THR A 114 2.59 -13.30 -3.38
C THR A 114 3.42 -12.03 -3.54
N PHE A 115 2.77 -10.86 -3.60
CA PHE A 115 3.51 -9.60 -3.77
C PHE A 115 2.75 -8.44 -3.15
N TRP A 116 3.50 -7.41 -2.76
CA TRP A 116 2.95 -6.16 -2.25
C TRP A 116 2.82 -5.14 -3.38
N VAL A 117 1.75 -4.35 -3.35
CA VAL A 117 1.53 -3.29 -4.34
C VAL A 117 1.04 -2.04 -3.63
N ASP A 118 1.43 -0.87 -4.16
CA ASP A 118 0.98 0.41 -3.63
C ASP A 118 -0.54 0.56 -3.75
N ILE A 119 -1.17 1.06 -2.70
CA ILE A 119 -2.63 1.32 -2.68
C ILE A 119 -2.96 2.48 -3.64
N TYR A 120 -2.13 3.52 -3.64
CA TYR A 120 -2.41 4.77 -4.35
C TYR A 120 -1.46 4.96 -5.52
N LEU A 121 -1.91 5.69 -6.53
CA LEU A 121 -1.05 6.11 -7.63
C LEU A 121 0.13 6.93 -7.10
N THR A 122 1.26 6.87 -7.78
CA THR A 122 2.49 7.53 -7.35
C THR A 122 2.29 9.06 -7.34
N GLY A 123 2.66 9.70 -6.24
CA GLY A 123 2.54 11.15 -6.11
C GLY A 123 3.71 11.90 -6.71
N ALA A 124 3.48 13.16 -7.07
CA ALA A 124 4.53 14.02 -7.64
C ALA A 124 5.68 14.27 -6.64
N ASN A 125 5.42 14.17 -5.35
CA ASN A 125 6.44 14.33 -4.32
C ASN A 125 6.91 12.99 -3.73
N ALA A 126 6.66 11.89 -4.43
CA ALA A 126 6.94 10.54 -3.91
C ALA A 126 8.41 10.34 -3.53
N PHE A 127 9.33 11.04 -4.15
CA PHE A 127 10.75 10.93 -3.79
C PHE A 127 10.97 11.20 -2.29
N THR A 128 10.26 12.19 -1.73
CA THR A 128 10.42 12.58 -0.32
C THR A 128 9.27 12.10 0.57
N GLU A 129 8.08 11.92 0.01
CA GLU A 129 6.87 11.61 0.80
C GLU A 129 6.47 10.14 0.75
N GLY A 130 7.16 9.32 -0.03
CA GLY A 130 6.79 7.93 -0.24
C GLY A 130 5.93 7.74 -1.50
N THR A 131 5.99 6.56 -2.07
CA THR A 131 5.37 6.27 -3.37
C THR A 131 3.86 6.07 -3.32
N SER A 132 3.29 5.78 -2.15
CA SER A 132 1.86 5.47 -2.03
C SER A 132 1.25 6.28 -0.89
N ARG A 133 0.54 7.34 -1.25
CA ARG A 133 -0.02 8.26 -0.26
C ARG A 133 -1.38 8.77 -0.71
N ALA A 134 -2.32 8.83 0.24
CA ALA A 134 -3.65 9.38 -0.01
C ALA A 134 -3.57 10.91 -0.13
N GLY A 135 -4.32 11.48 -1.07
CA GLY A 135 -4.42 12.93 -1.22
C GLY A 135 -3.24 13.61 -1.89
N ALA A 136 -2.28 12.82 -2.40
CA ALA A 136 -1.11 13.37 -3.09
C ALA A 136 -1.48 13.84 -4.50
N VAL A 137 -0.81 14.89 -4.99
CA VAL A 137 -0.90 15.26 -6.41
C VAL A 137 -0.28 14.10 -7.21
N ILE A 138 -1.01 13.59 -8.19
CA ILE A 138 -0.54 12.44 -8.99
C ILE A 138 0.64 12.87 -9.88
N ALA A 139 1.68 12.04 -9.94
CA ALA A 139 2.79 12.24 -10.86
C ALA A 139 2.31 11.96 -12.28
N ASP A 140 2.37 12.95 -13.14
CA ASP A 140 1.92 12.85 -14.53
C ASP A 140 2.74 13.81 -15.42
N GLY A 141 2.28 14.02 -16.66
CA GLY A 141 2.96 14.92 -17.58
C GLY A 141 2.92 16.39 -17.15
N ASP A 142 1.85 16.77 -16.45
CA ASP A 142 1.68 18.16 -15.96
C ASP A 142 2.38 18.36 -14.61
N ASN A 143 2.55 17.25 -13.85
CA ASN A 143 3.15 17.27 -12.52
C ASN A 143 4.28 16.24 -12.47
N PRO A 144 5.42 16.51 -13.17
CA PRO A 144 6.54 15.57 -13.15
C PRO A 144 7.06 15.37 -11.72
N PRO A 145 7.49 14.14 -11.37
CA PRO A 145 7.88 13.86 -9.99
C PRO A 145 9.20 14.51 -9.59
N LEU A 146 9.39 14.65 -8.30
CA LEU A 146 10.72 14.92 -7.74
C LEU A 146 11.62 13.72 -8.03
N VAL A 147 12.89 13.99 -8.36
CA VAL A 147 13.91 12.95 -8.60
C VAL A 147 15.11 13.13 -7.69
N GLY A 148 15.03 14.08 -6.79
CA GLY A 148 16.02 14.36 -5.76
C GLY A 148 15.49 15.45 -4.84
N PRO A 149 16.21 15.79 -3.75
CA PRO A 149 15.75 16.82 -2.83
C PRO A 149 15.55 18.17 -3.55
N GLY A 150 14.28 18.58 -3.69
CA GLY A 150 13.93 19.82 -4.36
C GLY A 150 14.15 19.83 -5.87
N ILE A 151 14.52 18.70 -6.45
CA ILE A 151 14.81 18.61 -7.89
C ILE A 151 13.66 17.88 -8.58
N ARG A 152 12.93 18.59 -9.44
CA ARG A 152 11.83 18.03 -10.20
C ARG A 152 12.30 17.55 -11.58
N ALA A 153 11.79 16.42 -12.03
CA ALA A 153 12.14 15.89 -13.35
C ALA A 153 11.64 16.87 -14.44
N GLU A 154 12.41 17.00 -15.50
CA GLU A 154 11.99 17.80 -16.66
C GLU A 154 10.77 17.16 -17.35
N ARG A 155 10.72 15.84 -17.34
CA ARG A 155 9.63 15.07 -17.94
C ARG A 155 9.35 13.84 -17.10
N PHE A 156 8.09 13.37 -17.14
CA PHE A 156 7.74 12.10 -16.52
C PHE A 156 7.65 11.04 -17.61
N ASN A 157 8.60 10.13 -17.61
CA ASN A 157 8.67 9.05 -18.58
C ASN A 157 8.96 7.72 -17.86
N PHE A 158 8.97 6.64 -18.62
CA PHE A 158 9.18 5.29 -18.10
C PHE A 158 10.44 5.18 -17.22
N TRP A 159 11.55 5.77 -17.69
CA TRP A 159 12.83 5.66 -16.98
C TRP A 159 12.78 6.40 -15.64
N THR A 160 12.16 7.59 -15.65
CA THR A 160 11.97 8.36 -14.43
C THR A 160 11.10 7.61 -13.43
N ALA A 161 10.01 6.99 -13.90
CA ALA A 161 9.11 6.20 -13.03
C ALA A 161 9.86 5.00 -12.44
N ARG A 162 10.61 4.28 -13.27
CA ARG A 162 11.39 3.12 -12.82
C ARG A 162 12.40 3.52 -11.75
N ASP A 163 13.14 4.57 -12.00
CA ASP A 163 14.20 5.01 -11.08
C ASP A 163 13.62 5.54 -9.77
N LEU A 164 12.49 6.25 -9.84
CA LEU A 164 11.79 6.72 -8.64
C LEU A 164 11.36 5.56 -7.75
N LEU A 165 10.75 4.52 -8.35
CA LEU A 165 10.33 3.35 -7.59
C LEU A 165 11.54 2.58 -7.03
N ALA A 166 12.59 2.44 -7.83
CA ALA A 166 13.81 1.75 -7.38
C ALA A 166 14.44 2.45 -6.17
N ALA A 167 14.36 3.77 -6.10
CA ALA A 167 14.86 4.52 -4.95
C ALA A 167 14.12 4.16 -3.65
N HIS A 168 12.92 3.59 -3.75
CA HIS A 168 12.13 3.13 -2.61
C HIS A 168 12.13 1.60 -2.49
N GLY A 169 13.02 0.90 -3.20
CA GLY A 169 13.08 -0.55 -3.16
C GLY A 169 11.93 -1.24 -3.87
N LYS A 170 11.29 -0.55 -4.81
CA LYS A 170 10.10 -1.02 -5.54
C LYS A 170 10.38 -1.12 -7.05
N GLN A 171 9.43 -1.71 -7.77
CA GLN A 171 9.49 -1.78 -9.23
C GLN A 171 8.09 -1.65 -9.81
N LEU A 172 8.02 -1.37 -11.11
CA LEU A 172 6.76 -1.35 -11.82
C LEU A 172 6.16 -2.76 -11.84
N LEU A 173 4.83 -2.84 -11.88
CA LEU A 173 4.13 -4.12 -11.99
C LEU A 173 4.31 -4.73 -13.38
N SER A 174 4.30 -6.05 -13.46
CA SER A 174 4.08 -6.72 -14.75
C SER A 174 2.59 -6.63 -15.10
N ALA A 175 2.24 -6.95 -16.35
CA ALA A 175 0.84 -6.99 -16.75
C ALA A 175 0.04 -7.99 -15.90
N ALA A 176 0.61 -9.16 -15.64
CA ALA A 176 -0.06 -10.19 -14.83
C ALA A 176 -0.27 -9.72 -13.38
N GLU A 177 0.73 -9.08 -12.79
CA GLU A 177 0.59 -8.52 -11.44
C GLU A 177 -0.47 -7.43 -11.41
N PHE A 178 -0.51 -6.57 -12.43
CA PHE A 178 -1.51 -5.53 -12.55
C PHE A 178 -2.92 -6.13 -12.61
N GLU A 179 -3.11 -7.15 -13.46
CA GLU A 179 -4.41 -7.82 -13.59
C GLU A 179 -4.88 -8.38 -12.24
N LEU A 180 -3.98 -9.02 -11.49
CA LEU A 180 -4.32 -9.54 -10.15
C LEU A 180 -4.68 -8.42 -9.18
N ALA A 181 -3.90 -7.33 -9.19
CA ALA A 181 -4.15 -6.18 -8.31
C ALA A 181 -5.47 -5.48 -8.65
N ALA A 182 -5.94 -5.58 -9.91
CA ALA A 182 -7.13 -4.89 -10.39
C ALA A 182 -8.42 -5.71 -10.21
N ILE A 183 -8.35 -6.93 -9.73
CA ILE A 183 -9.56 -7.77 -9.60
C ILE A 183 -10.64 -7.02 -8.81
N GLY A 184 -11.86 -7.01 -9.38
CA GLY A 184 -13.03 -6.41 -8.75
C GLY A 184 -13.31 -4.97 -9.16
N VAL A 185 -12.45 -4.37 -9.98
CA VAL A 185 -12.71 -3.04 -10.52
C VAL A 185 -13.79 -3.15 -11.60
N VAL A 186 -14.69 -2.18 -11.65
CA VAL A 186 -15.72 -2.14 -12.70
C VAL A 186 -15.05 -1.81 -14.03
N GLU A 187 -15.19 -2.71 -14.99
CA GLU A 187 -14.59 -2.54 -16.32
C GLU A 187 -15.27 -1.43 -17.13
N ASN A 188 -14.52 -0.88 -18.06
CA ASN A 188 -15.01 0.12 -19.02
C ASN A 188 -15.59 1.36 -18.33
N GLN A 189 -15.05 1.71 -17.18
CA GLN A 189 -15.38 2.96 -16.49
C GLN A 189 -14.21 3.92 -16.52
N SER A 190 -14.52 5.20 -16.63
CA SER A 190 -13.54 6.27 -16.56
C SER A 190 -13.90 7.20 -15.41
N ALA A 191 -12.89 7.80 -14.79
CA ALA A 191 -13.10 8.86 -13.82
C ALA A 191 -13.74 10.11 -14.46
N GLY A 192 -13.82 10.17 -15.78
CA GLY A 192 -14.41 11.26 -16.54
C GLY A 192 -13.44 12.39 -16.83
N LYS A 193 -12.57 12.69 -15.91
CA LYS A 193 -11.51 13.69 -16.07
C LYS A 193 -10.36 13.31 -15.17
N ASP A 194 -9.20 13.85 -15.45
CA ASP A 194 -8.00 13.64 -14.65
C ASP A 194 -8.30 13.93 -13.18
N PRO A 195 -8.16 12.95 -12.29
CA PRO A 195 -8.48 13.15 -10.87
C PRO A 195 -7.52 14.11 -10.16
N LYS A 196 -6.36 14.38 -10.71
CA LYS A 196 -5.33 15.27 -10.16
C LYS A 196 -4.72 14.79 -8.84
N LYS A 197 -5.47 14.09 -8.02
CA LYS A 197 -5.02 13.61 -6.71
C LYS A 197 -5.33 12.14 -6.50
N THR A 198 -4.46 11.49 -5.75
CA THR A 198 -4.69 10.12 -5.32
C THR A 198 -5.86 10.08 -4.32
N GLY A 199 -6.68 9.06 -4.43
CA GLY A 199 -7.83 8.96 -3.54
C GLY A 199 -8.77 7.86 -3.96
N HIS A 200 -9.97 7.89 -3.38
CA HIS A 200 -11.00 6.88 -3.64
C HIS A 200 -11.97 7.37 -4.72
N ILE A 201 -12.17 6.54 -5.72
CA ILE A 201 -13.23 6.75 -6.72
C ILE A 201 -14.06 5.47 -6.77
N LYS A 202 -15.36 5.62 -6.52
CA LYS A 202 -16.28 4.48 -6.50
C LYS A 202 -16.21 3.71 -7.83
N GLY A 203 -16.06 2.40 -7.73
CA GLY A 203 -15.96 1.51 -8.90
C GLY A 203 -14.55 1.31 -9.42
N LEU A 204 -13.61 2.17 -9.04
CA LEU A 204 -12.23 2.07 -9.51
C LEU A 204 -11.26 1.58 -8.44
N ARG A 205 -11.81 1.02 -7.36
CA ARG A 205 -11.06 0.38 -6.28
C ARG A 205 -11.15 -1.12 -6.43
N SER A 206 -10.02 -1.80 -6.34
CA SER A 206 -9.99 -3.26 -6.47
C SER A 206 -10.45 -3.95 -5.18
N THR A 207 -10.71 -5.26 -5.29
CA THR A 207 -11.12 -6.09 -4.15
C THR A 207 -10.10 -6.06 -3.01
N VAL A 208 -8.80 -5.99 -3.34
CA VAL A 208 -7.76 -5.96 -2.31
C VAL A 208 -7.48 -4.55 -1.79
N GLY A 209 -8.11 -3.52 -2.37
CA GLY A 209 -8.00 -2.16 -1.87
C GLY A 209 -7.09 -1.22 -2.65
N VAL A 210 -6.63 -1.61 -3.84
CA VAL A 210 -5.85 -0.69 -4.69
C VAL A 210 -6.81 0.35 -5.25
N GLU A 211 -6.47 1.62 -5.11
CA GLU A 211 -7.32 2.74 -5.50
C GLU A 211 -6.98 3.24 -6.91
N GLN A 212 -7.99 3.70 -7.64
CA GLN A 212 -7.81 4.30 -8.98
C GLN A 212 -7.00 3.41 -9.93
N VAL A 213 -7.19 2.09 -9.81
CA VAL A 213 -6.32 1.13 -10.50
C VAL A 213 -6.53 1.15 -12.02
N THR A 214 -7.76 1.46 -12.46
CA THR A 214 -8.08 1.64 -13.88
C THR A 214 -8.93 2.90 -14.06
N GLY A 215 -9.10 3.34 -15.29
CA GLY A 215 -10.03 4.42 -15.61
C GLY A 215 -9.56 5.82 -15.23
N CYS A 216 -8.36 5.97 -14.71
CA CYS A 216 -7.82 7.26 -14.29
C CYS A 216 -6.60 7.64 -15.09
N MET A 217 -5.56 6.82 -15.03
CA MET A 217 -4.26 7.11 -15.65
C MET A 217 -3.73 5.87 -16.35
N TRP A 218 -3.00 6.08 -17.44
CA TRP A 218 -2.20 5.01 -18.03
C TRP A 218 -1.01 4.75 -17.13
N THR A 219 -0.78 3.49 -16.80
CA THR A 219 0.29 3.05 -15.89
C THR A 219 1.32 2.25 -16.69
N TRP A 220 2.59 2.58 -16.54
CA TRP A 220 3.65 1.79 -17.17
C TRP A 220 3.79 0.44 -16.48
N SER A 221 3.96 -0.59 -17.31
CA SER A 221 4.32 -1.93 -16.87
C SER A 221 5.84 -2.10 -17.02
N ARG A 222 6.42 -3.06 -16.29
CA ARG A 222 7.83 -3.42 -16.55
C ARG A 222 7.98 -4.37 -17.76
N ASP A 223 6.87 -4.78 -18.36
CA ASP A 223 6.89 -5.72 -19.49
C ASP A 223 7.26 -5.00 -20.77
N ILE A 224 8.28 -5.52 -21.46
CA ILE A 224 8.69 -5.02 -22.76
C ILE A 224 8.15 -6.01 -23.80
N ARG A 225 7.36 -5.50 -24.74
CA ARG A 225 6.79 -6.32 -25.82
C ARG A 225 7.87 -6.70 -26.82
N PRO A 226 7.67 -7.78 -27.60
CA PRO A 226 8.64 -8.15 -28.64
C PRO A 226 8.97 -7.03 -29.62
N SER A 227 8.06 -6.07 -29.80
CA SER A 227 8.29 -4.89 -30.62
C SER A 227 9.27 -3.89 -30.01
N GLY A 228 9.69 -4.09 -28.75
CA GLY A 228 10.53 -3.15 -28.00
C GLY A 228 9.75 -2.07 -27.26
N TRP A 229 8.42 -2.05 -27.37
CA TRP A 229 7.58 -1.04 -26.69
C TRP A 229 7.27 -1.48 -25.26
N ILE A 230 7.17 -0.51 -24.39
CA ILE A 230 6.72 -0.74 -23.00
C ILE A 230 5.20 -0.91 -22.99
N ALA A 231 4.70 -1.92 -22.28
CA ALA A 231 3.26 -2.10 -22.11
C ALA A 231 2.72 -1.03 -21.17
N ILE A 232 1.58 -0.44 -21.51
CA ILE A 232 0.85 0.47 -20.63
C ILE A 232 -0.52 -0.14 -20.32
N LEU A 233 -1.00 0.10 -19.11
CA LEU A 233 -2.14 -0.60 -18.53
C LEU A 233 -3.12 0.40 -17.90
N GLY A 234 -4.37 0.03 -17.81
CA GLY A 234 -5.34 0.66 -16.91
C GLY A 234 -5.89 2.02 -17.26
N GLY A 235 -5.51 2.60 -18.38
CA GLY A 235 -5.92 3.97 -18.71
C GLY A 235 -7.42 4.19 -18.91
N UNK A 236 -7.72 5.27 -19.11
CA UNK A 236 -8.94 5.60 -19.25
C UNK A 236 -9.40 5.12 -20.49
N SER A 237 -10.49 4.86 -20.53
CA SER A 237 -11.17 4.68 -21.80
C SER A 237 -11.57 6.05 -22.38
N ALA A 238 -11.22 6.25 -23.61
CA ALA A 238 -11.58 7.50 -24.31
C ALA A 238 -13.10 7.58 -24.50
#